data_26d4e5e731eee630a6461356e87482f8
#
_entry.id   26d4e5e731eee630a6461356e87482f8
#
_cell.length_a   1.000
_cell.length_b   1.000
_cell.length_c   1.000
_cell.angle_alpha   90.00
_cell.angle_beta   90.00
_cell.angle_gamma   90.00
#
_symmetry.space_group_name_H-M   'P 1'
#
loop_
_entity.id
_entity.type
_entity.pdbx_description
1 polymer ?
#
loop_
_entity_poly.entity_id
_entity_poly.type
_entity_poly.pdbx_seq_one_letter_code
_entity_poly.pdbx_strand_id
1 'polypeptide(L)'
;MENLLYFKYFKIAADAGYESEENYVYVKWNGQLSYIKPANYEISKTRKYKNDISRIDNMDYDEFGDYYTCKNNKKLTVNRVLKRKSKTGYISEKTIYTCEDCSNCQHKGKCIKGHNSKTPLEERVKNLETSKLFNVLRKENLERIVSEEGCELRMNRSIQAEGSFAEIKQDMGFRRYLSKVKKNVLAESILLAMAHNVNKLHNKIQSDRTGTHLFALKKSA
;
A
#
# COMPACT_ATOMS: atom_id res chain seq x y z
N MET A 1 9.97 13.39 -10.67
CA MET A 1 9.82 12.65 -11.94
C MET A 1 9.06 13.48 -12.99
N GLU A 2 7.96 14.14 -12.61
CA GLU A 2 7.17 15.01 -13.52
C GLU A 2 7.99 16.13 -14.16
N ASN A 3 8.89 16.76 -13.40
CA ASN A 3 9.76 17.84 -13.92
C ASN A 3 10.81 17.39 -14.95
N LEU A 4 11.08 16.10 -15.07
CA LEU A 4 12.04 15.54 -16.02
C LEU A 4 11.37 15.05 -17.32
N LEU A 5 10.10 14.71 -17.27
CA LEU A 5 9.39 14.07 -18.38
C LEU A 5 8.43 15.02 -19.10
N TYR A 6 8.18 16.23 -18.58
CA TYR A 6 7.17 17.17 -19.07
C TYR A 6 5.78 16.54 -19.29
N PHE A 7 5.54 15.37 -18.64
CA PHE A 7 4.34 14.58 -18.82
C PHE A 7 3.88 14.01 -17.48
N LYS A 8 2.57 14.15 -17.20
CA LYS A 8 1.93 13.66 -15.99
C LYS A 8 1.09 12.43 -16.31
N TYR A 9 1.45 11.29 -15.72
CA TYR A 9 0.68 10.07 -15.86
C TYR A 9 -0.63 10.18 -15.08
N PHE A 10 -1.75 9.88 -15.72
CA PHE A 10 -3.07 9.91 -15.08
C PHE A 10 -3.29 8.76 -14.10
N LYS A 11 -2.68 7.59 -14.34
CA LYS A 11 -2.81 6.38 -13.52
C LYS A 11 -1.48 6.01 -12.90
N ILE A 12 -1.48 5.77 -11.59
CA ILE A 12 -0.30 5.40 -10.81
C ILE A 12 -0.49 4.01 -10.21
N ALA A 13 0.18 3.01 -10.77
CA ALA A 13 0.23 1.67 -10.21
C ALA A 13 1.46 1.50 -9.32
N ALA A 14 1.24 1.10 -8.06
CA ALA A 14 2.32 0.94 -7.10
C ALA A 14 2.12 -0.29 -6.20
N ASP A 15 3.22 -0.72 -5.56
CA ASP A 15 3.20 -1.85 -4.63
C ASP A 15 2.69 -1.45 -3.23
N ALA A 16 2.43 -2.46 -2.42
CA ALA A 16 1.92 -2.33 -1.06
C ALA A 16 2.79 -1.45 -0.14
N GLY A 17 4.10 -1.36 -0.39
CA GLY A 17 4.99 -0.48 0.34
C GLY A 17 4.69 1.02 0.19
N TYR A 18 3.92 1.38 -0.83
CA TYR A 18 3.49 2.77 -1.08
C TYR A 18 2.10 3.08 -0.51
N GLU A 19 1.43 2.10 0.15
CA GLU A 19 0.13 2.36 0.74
C GLU A 19 0.25 3.27 1.96
N SER A 20 -0.24 4.49 1.82
CA SER A 20 -0.38 5.45 2.91
C SER A 20 -1.50 6.46 2.61
N GLU A 21 -2.05 7.06 3.65
CA GLU A 21 -3.03 8.14 3.50
C GLU A 21 -2.45 9.31 2.70
N GLU A 22 -1.22 9.71 3.04
CA GLU A 22 -0.49 10.78 2.37
C GLU A 22 -0.33 10.54 0.87
N ASN A 23 0.04 9.33 0.47
CA ASN A 23 0.19 8.98 -0.94
C ASN A 23 -1.15 8.96 -1.67
N TYR A 24 -2.21 8.47 -1.05
CA TYR A 24 -3.55 8.53 -1.64
C TYR A 24 -4.02 9.97 -1.84
N VAL A 25 -3.83 10.83 -0.82
CA VAL A 25 -4.18 12.26 -0.90
C VAL A 25 -3.34 12.96 -1.95
N TYR A 26 -2.04 12.71 -2.00
CA TYR A 26 -1.14 13.28 -3.00
C TYR A 26 -1.56 12.93 -4.43
N VAL A 27 -1.83 11.65 -4.71
CA VAL A 27 -2.27 11.19 -6.03
C VAL A 27 -3.61 11.82 -6.41
N LYS A 28 -4.58 11.83 -5.48
CA LYS A 28 -5.90 12.42 -5.70
C LYS A 28 -5.83 13.94 -5.93
N TRP A 29 -5.04 14.66 -5.15
CA TRP A 29 -4.83 16.11 -5.32
C TRP A 29 -4.22 16.44 -6.69
N ASN A 30 -3.32 15.61 -7.16
CA ASN A 30 -2.72 15.78 -8.47
C ASN A 30 -3.67 15.38 -9.63
N GLY A 31 -4.93 15.06 -9.37
CA GLY A 31 -5.89 14.63 -10.40
C GLY A 31 -5.55 13.27 -11.02
N GLN A 32 -4.80 12.43 -10.29
CA GLN A 32 -4.38 11.11 -10.74
C GLN A 32 -5.20 10.01 -10.06
N LEU A 33 -5.27 8.84 -10.67
CA LEU A 33 -5.91 7.65 -10.11
C LEU A 33 -4.87 6.70 -9.51
N SER A 34 -5.07 6.34 -8.25
CA SER A 34 -4.22 5.36 -7.57
C SER A 34 -4.67 3.93 -7.85
N TYR A 35 -3.71 3.05 -8.14
CA TYR A 35 -3.83 1.61 -8.24
C TYR A 35 -2.76 0.99 -7.33
N ILE A 36 -2.83 1.32 -6.05
CA ILE A 36 -1.84 0.89 -5.04
C ILE A 36 -2.34 -0.39 -4.38
N LYS A 37 -1.53 -1.45 -4.39
CA LYS A 37 -1.90 -2.71 -3.73
C LYS A 37 -1.99 -2.49 -2.22
N PRO A 38 -3.13 -2.77 -1.55
CA PRO A 38 -3.22 -2.66 -0.10
C PRO A 38 -2.25 -3.60 0.63
N ALA A 39 -1.65 -3.14 1.72
CA ALA A 39 -0.67 -3.91 2.49
C ALA A 39 -1.23 -5.24 3.00
N ASN A 40 -2.53 -5.30 3.29
CA ASN A 40 -3.19 -6.53 3.75
C ASN A 40 -3.91 -7.31 2.62
N TYR A 41 -3.73 -6.94 1.33
CA TYR A 41 -4.51 -7.50 0.22
C TYR A 41 -4.47 -9.02 0.14
N GLU A 42 -3.30 -9.64 0.23
CA GLU A 42 -3.19 -11.11 0.17
C GLU A 42 -3.61 -11.78 1.48
N ILE A 43 -3.21 -11.19 2.61
CA ILE A 43 -3.50 -11.74 3.93
C ILE A 43 -5.01 -11.69 4.21
N SER A 44 -5.72 -10.65 3.75
CA SER A 44 -7.17 -10.47 3.95
C SER A 44 -8.01 -11.59 3.33
N LYS A 45 -7.48 -12.28 2.32
CA LYS A 45 -8.14 -13.43 1.69
C LYS A 45 -8.10 -14.69 2.55
N THR A 46 -7.18 -14.78 3.50
CA THR A 46 -6.96 -15.97 4.32
C THR A 46 -8.06 -16.15 5.37
N ARG A 47 -8.41 -17.43 5.66
CA ARG A 47 -9.38 -17.78 6.71
C ARG A 47 -8.95 -17.24 8.09
N LYS A 48 -7.64 -17.25 8.37
CA LYS A 48 -7.09 -16.72 9.62
C LYS A 48 -7.38 -15.23 9.79
N TYR A 49 -7.23 -14.44 8.74
CA TYR A 49 -7.51 -13.00 8.78
C TYR A 49 -9.01 -12.74 8.97
N LYS A 50 -9.87 -13.41 8.20
CA LYS A 50 -11.33 -13.25 8.24
C LYS A 50 -11.92 -13.63 9.60
N ASN A 51 -11.29 -14.57 10.31
CA ASN A 51 -11.74 -15.02 11.65
C ASN A 51 -11.08 -14.25 12.80
N ASP A 52 -10.19 -13.29 12.51
CA ASP A 52 -9.50 -12.52 13.55
C ASP A 52 -10.37 -11.39 14.10
N ILE A 53 -11.07 -11.66 15.20
CA ILE A 53 -11.98 -10.72 15.87
C ILE A 53 -11.32 -9.46 16.42
N SER A 54 -9.98 -9.41 16.45
CA SER A 54 -9.24 -8.24 16.92
C SER A 54 -9.13 -7.14 15.87
N ARG A 55 -9.43 -7.45 14.61
CA ARG A 55 -9.26 -6.55 13.47
C ARG A 55 -10.48 -5.68 13.23
N ILE A 56 -10.23 -4.42 12.92
CA ILE A 56 -11.27 -3.45 12.55
C ILE A 56 -12.05 -3.90 11.30
N ASP A 57 -11.35 -4.51 10.33
CA ASP A 57 -11.96 -4.98 9.08
C ASP A 57 -13.02 -6.10 9.29
N ASN A 58 -13.03 -6.73 10.48
CA ASN A 58 -13.96 -7.81 10.84
C ASN A 58 -14.98 -7.36 11.92
N MET A 59 -15.16 -6.07 12.10
CA MET A 59 -16.15 -5.48 12.98
C MET A 59 -17.18 -4.71 12.15
N ASP A 60 -18.44 -4.79 12.53
CA ASP A 60 -19.51 -4.05 11.89
C ASP A 60 -19.39 -2.57 12.26
N TYR A 61 -19.43 -1.69 11.25
CA TYR A 61 -19.37 -0.23 11.42
C TYR A 61 -20.72 0.39 11.10
N ASP A 62 -21.24 1.14 12.05
CA ASP A 62 -22.45 1.96 11.90
C ASP A 62 -22.04 3.40 11.53
N GLU A 63 -22.35 3.80 10.30
CA GLU A 63 -21.98 5.13 9.79
C GLU A 63 -22.79 6.26 10.44
N PHE A 64 -24.06 6.00 10.82
CA PHE A 64 -24.92 7.01 11.44
C PHE A 64 -24.54 7.27 12.88
N GLY A 65 -24.28 6.23 13.64
CA GLY A 65 -23.89 6.33 15.04
C GLY A 65 -22.39 6.51 15.25
N ASP A 66 -21.57 6.38 14.21
CA ASP A 66 -20.10 6.45 14.24
C ASP A 66 -19.49 5.55 15.31
N TYR A 67 -19.86 4.26 15.30
CA TYR A 67 -19.31 3.25 16.20
C TYR A 67 -19.07 1.91 15.50
N TYR A 68 -18.17 1.13 16.07
CA TYR A 68 -17.96 -0.27 15.70
C TYR A 68 -18.63 -1.20 16.68
N THR A 69 -19.10 -2.35 16.22
CA THR A 69 -19.65 -3.41 17.07
C THR A 69 -18.66 -4.57 17.16
N CYS A 70 -18.25 -4.94 18.37
CA CYS A 70 -17.33 -6.06 18.59
C CYS A 70 -18.05 -7.42 18.57
N LYS A 71 -17.28 -8.51 18.59
CA LYS A 71 -17.82 -9.90 18.59
C LYS A 71 -18.75 -10.21 19.78
N ASN A 72 -18.68 -9.44 20.86
CA ASN A 72 -19.53 -9.55 22.05
C ASN A 72 -20.70 -8.54 22.03
N ASN A 73 -21.07 -8.04 20.86
CA ASN A 73 -22.16 -7.07 20.65
C ASN A 73 -22.03 -5.78 21.49
N LYS A 74 -20.80 -5.43 21.90
CA LYS A 74 -20.52 -4.17 22.61
C LYS A 74 -20.07 -3.12 21.60
N LYS A 75 -20.47 -1.86 21.85
CA LYS A 75 -20.12 -0.73 21.00
C LYS A 75 -18.73 -0.20 21.32
N LEU A 76 -17.98 0.15 20.29
CA LEU A 76 -16.75 0.94 20.38
C LEU A 76 -17.10 2.33 19.85
N THR A 77 -17.22 3.29 20.73
CA THR A 77 -17.56 4.67 20.41
C THR A 77 -16.33 5.55 20.29
N VAL A 78 -16.48 6.70 19.65
CA VAL A 78 -15.38 7.68 19.53
C VAL A 78 -15.00 8.18 20.90
N ASN A 79 -13.76 7.93 21.28
CA ASN A 79 -13.17 8.45 22.52
C ASN A 79 -12.49 9.80 22.26
N ARG A 80 -11.60 9.86 21.25
CA ARG A 80 -10.87 11.07 20.91
C ARG A 80 -10.36 11.04 19.48
N VAL A 81 -10.07 12.22 18.94
CA VAL A 81 -9.39 12.40 17.65
C VAL A 81 -8.00 12.96 17.90
N LEU A 82 -7.00 12.35 17.29
CA LEU A 82 -5.59 12.74 17.39
C LEU A 82 -5.07 13.17 16.03
N LYS A 83 -4.26 14.22 16.00
CA LYS A 83 -3.49 14.61 14.82
C LYS A 83 -2.11 13.97 14.89
N ARG A 84 -1.74 13.25 13.84
CA ARG A 84 -0.42 12.61 13.70
C ARG A 84 0.34 13.26 12.55
N LYS A 85 1.55 13.75 12.83
CA LYS A 85 2.43 14.31 11.80
C LYS A 85 3.41 13.25 11.32
N SER A 86 3.49 13.03 10.00
CA SER A 86 4.45 12.14 9.38
C SER A 86 5.87 12.77 9.34
N LYS A 87 6.87 11.99 8.95
CA LYS A 87 8.25 12.50 8.75
C LYS A 87 8.34 13.51 7.61
N THR A 88 7.43 13.44 6.65
CA THR A 88 7.33 14.36 5.50
C THR A 88 6.58 15.64 5.82
N GLY A 89 5.97 15.73 7.02
CA GLY A 89 5.20 16.88 7.45
C GLY A 89 3.68 16.77 7.25
N TYR A 90 3.20 15.69 6.59
CA TYR A 90 1.77 15.45 6.39
C TYR A 90 1.08 15.22 7.74
N ILE A 91 -0.10 15.84 7.94
CA ILE A 91 -0.90 15.71 9.16
C ILE A 91 -2.13 14.85 8.85
N SER A 92 -2.23 13.68 9.48
CA SER A 92 -3.39 12.80 9.41
C SER A 92 -4.21 12.87 10.69
N GLU A 93 -5.53 12.73 10.56
CA GLU A 93 -6.43 12.61 11.70
C GLU A 93 -6.69 11.12 11.99
N LYS A 94 -6.48 10.74 13.24
CA LYS A 94 -6.72 9.39 13.75
C LYS A 94 -7.83 9.42 14.78
N THR A 95 -8.92 8.72 14.50
CA THR A 95 -10.02 8.55 15.45
C THR A 95 -9.73 7.31 16.30
N ILE A 96 -9.80 7.46 17.59
CA ILE A 96 -9.68 6.36 18.55
C ILE A 96 -11.08 6.00 19.04
N TYR A 97 -11.46 4.75 18.76
CA TYR A 97 -12.69 4.16 19.28
C TYR A 97 -12.35 3.27 20.48
N THR A 98 -13.12 3.40 21.54
CA THR A 98 -12.94 2.62 22.77
C THR A 98 -14.20 1.82 23.03
N CYS A 99 -14.04 0.55 23.37
CA CYS A 99 -15.17 -0.30 23.75
C CYS A 99 -15.77 0.18 25.08
N GLU A 100 -17.09 0.23 25.14
CA GLU A 100 -17.83 0.67 26.34
C GLU A 100 -17.56 -0.20 27.56
N ASP A 101 -17.45 -1.51 27.35
CA ASP A 101 -17.15 -2.47 28.41
C ASP A 101 -16.49 -3.73 27.89
N CYS A 102 -15.35 -4.09 28.48
CA CYS A 102 -14.64 -5.33 28.23
C CYS A 102 -14.54 -6.24 29.46
N SER A 103 -15.29 -5.94 30.54
CA SER A 103 -15.32 -6.75 31.76
C SER A 103 -15.93 -8.11 31.46
N ASN A 104 -15.40 -9.17 32.04
CA ASN A 104 -15.89 -10.54 31.90
C ASN A 104 -16.14 -11.03 30.46
N CYS A 105 -15.45 -10.41 29.48
CA CYS A 105 -15.62 -10.79 28.06
C CYS A 105 -14.84 -12.06 27.74
N GLN A 106 -15.55 -13.13 27.37
CA GLN A 106 -14.98 -14.42 26.98
C GLN A 106 -14.01 -14.32 25.77
N HIS A 107 -14.13 -13.29 24.97
CA HIS A 107 -13.31 -13.05 23.80
C HIS A 107 -12.08 -12.18 24.06
N LYS A 108 -11.90 -11.68 25.27
CA LYS A 108 -10.90 -10.66 25.62
C LYS A 108 -9.50 -11.02 25.19
N GLY A 109 -9.03 -12.24 25.52
CA GLY A 109 -7.66 -12.71 25.16
C GLY A 109 -7.41 -12.82 23.66
N LYS A 110 -8.45 -13.10 22.84
CA LYS A 110 -8.33 -13.12 21.37
C LYS A 110 -8.52 -11.73 20.73
N CYS A 111 -9.25 -10.85 21.40
CA CYS A 111 -9.61 -9.51 20.91
C CYS A 111 -8.53 -8.47 21.22
N ILE A 112 -7.97 -8.48 22.44
CA ILE A 112 -6.95 -7.52 22.89
C ILE A 112 -5.59 -8.19 22.80
N LYS A 113 -4.80 -7.79 21.81
CA LYS A 113 -3.42 -8.27 21.60
C LYS A 113 -2.44 -7.36 22.34
N GLY A 114 -1.23 -7.83 22.56
CA GLY A 114 -0.16 -7.07 23.22
C GLY A 114 0.37 -7.76 24.46
N HIS A 115 1.19 -8.80 24.24
CA HIS A 115 1.83 -9.56 25.32
C HIS A 115 2.84 -8.74 26.14
N ASN A 116 3.39 -7.66 25.57
CA ASN A 116 4.39 -6.80 26.20
C ASN A 116 3.79 -5.58 26.93
N SER A 117 2.48 -5.54 27.12
CA SER A 117 1.85 -4.44 27.88
C SER A 117 2.08 -4.63 29.37
N LYS A 118 2.39 -3.53 30.07
CA LYS A 118 2.56 -3.49 31.54
C LYS A 118 1.23 -3.64 32.28
N THR A 119 0.10 -3.29 31.63
CA THR A 119 -1.23 -3.38 32.20
C THR A 119 -1.75 -4.82 32.09
N PRO A 120 -2.26 -5.47 33.14
CA PRO A 120 -2.90 -6.77 33.10
C PRO A 120 -4.04 -6.82 32.08
N LEU A 121 -4.29 -8.00 31.49
CA LEU A 121 -5.32 -8.15 30.46
C LEU A 121 -6.71 -7.79 30.98
N GLU A 122 -6.98 -8.11 32.25
CA GLU A 122 -8.27 -7.88 32.92
C GLU A 122 -8.65 -6.41 32.98
N GLU A 123 -7.66 -5.51 33.08
CA GLU A 123 -7.87 -4.05 33.15
C GLU A 123 -7.90 -3.38 31.78
N ARG A 124 -7.50 -4.09 30.72
CA ARG A 124 -7.46 -3.50 29.37
C ARG A 124 -8.84 -3.42 28.76
N VAL A 125 -9.05 -2.34 28.01
CA VAL A 125 -10.21 -2.13 27.15
C VAL A 125 -9.77 -2.15 25.70
N LYS A 126 -10.63 -2.64 24.80
CA LYS A 126 -10.34 -2.65 23.36
C LYS A 126 -10.38 -1.23 22.83
N ASN A 127 -9.26 -0.82 22.23
CA ASN A 127 -9.13 0.42 21.47
C ASN A 127 -8.83 0.10 20.00
N LEU A 128 -9.43 0.90 19.11
CA LEU A 128 -9.13 0.91 17.68
C LEU A 128 -8.65 2.30 17.29
N GLU A 129 -7.54 2.38 16.57
CA GLU A 129 -7.07 3.62 15.96
C GLU A 129 -7.24 3.50 14.45
N THR A 130 -7.99 4.42 13.85
CA THR A 130 -8.20 4.44 12.40
C THR A 130 -8.27 5.86 11.85
N SER A 131 -7.96 6.04 10.58
CA SER A 131 -8.24 7.26 9.86
C SER A 131 -9.43 7.05 8.93
N LYS A 132 -10.48 7.83 9.10
CA LYS A 132 -11.68 7.78 8.25
C LYS A 132 -11.32 8.10 6.81
N LEU A 133 -10.50 9.14 6.58
CA LEU A 133 -10.05 9.53 5.25
C LEU A 133 -9.26 8.40 4.56
N PHE A 134 -8.33 7.78 5.29
CA PHE A 134 -7.58 6.65 4.77
C PHE A 134 -8.50 5.50 4.35
N ASN A 135 -9.50 5.17 5.17
CA ASN A 135 -10.43 4.07 4.89
C ASN A 135 -11.25 4.35 3.62
N VAL A 136 -11.74 5.60 3.45
CA VAL A 136 -12.48 6.01 2.24
C VAL A 136 -11.60 5.88 1.00
N LEU A 137 -10.40 6.49 1.03
CA LEU A 137 -9.48 6.47 -0.11
C LEU A 137 -9.00 5.05 -0.44
N ARG A 138 -8.80 4.23 0.58
CA ARG A 138 -8.44 2.82 0.44
C ARG A 138 -9.55 2.02 -0.21
N LYS A 139 -10.81 2.25 0.16
CA LYS A 139 -11.98 1.59 -0.45
C LYS A 139 -12.08 1.95 -1.92
N GLU A 140 -12.02 3.25 -2.26
CA GLU A 140 -12.00 3.72 -3.66
C GLU A 140 -10.86 3.09 -4.47
N ASN A 141 -9.67 3.00 -3.88
CA ASN A 141 -8.51 2.37 -4.51
C ASN A 141 -8.70 0.85 -4.66
N LEU A 142 -9.29 0.18 -3.66
CA LEU A 142 -9.55 -1.26 -3.71
C LEU A 142 -10.51 -1.61 -4.85
N GLU A 143 -11.58 -0.83 -5.05
CA GLU A 143 -12.51 -1.00 -6.17
C GLU A 143 -11.78 -0.91 -7.51
N ARG A 144 -10.86 0.06 -7.65
CA ARG A 144 -10.04 0.20 -8.87
C ARG A 144 -9.10 -0.97 -9.09
N ILE A 145 -8.37 -1.43 -8.08
CA ILE A 145 -7.38 -2.50 -8.27
C ILE A 145 -7.98 -3.87 -8.54
N VAL A 146 -9.25 -4.12 -8.19
CA VAL A 146 -9.93 -5.39 -8.50
C VAL A 146 -10.67 -5.34 -9.84
N SER A 147 -10.81 -4.18 -10.47
CA SER A 147 -11.34 -4.06 -11.82
C SER A 147 -10.43 -4.75 -12.84
N GLU A 148 -10.95 -5.04 -14.02
CA GLU A 148 -10.18 -5.62 -15.13
C GLU A 148 -8.95 -4.77 -15.46
N GLU A 149 -9.15 -3.45 -15.61
CA GLU A 149 -8.07 -2.50 -15.82
C GLU A 149 -7.03 -2.52 -14.70
N GLY A 150 -7.48 -2.57 -13.43
CA GLY A 150 -6.59 -2.63 -12.28
C GLY A 150 -5.78 -3.93 -12.22
N CYS A 151 -6.36 -5.04 -12.64
CA CYS A 151 -5.64 -6.31 -12.77
C CYS A 151 -4.56 -6.23 -13.85
N GLU A 152 -4.89 -5.66 -15.01
CA GLU A 152 -3.93 -5.45 -16.11
C GLU A 152 -2.78 -4.53 -15.68
N LEU A 153 -3.07 -3.37 -15.09
CA LEU A 153 -2.04 -2.43 -14.64
C LEU A 153 -1.10 -3.04 -13.61
N ARG A 154 -1.61 -3.85 -12.68
CA ARG A 154 -0.78 -4.55 -11.69
C ARG A 154 0.10 -5.62 -12.32
N MET A 155 -0.44 -6.38 -13.27
CA MET A 155 0.32 -7.39 -14.02
C MET A 155 1.45 -6.72 -14.81
N ASN A 156 1.13 -5.65 -15.55
CA ASN A 156 2.11 -4.91 -16.33
C ASN A 156 3.20 -4.29 -15.46
N ARG A 157 2.84 -3.74 -14.29
CA ARG A 157 3.82 -3.26 -13.32
C ARG A 157 4.75 -4.37 -12.85
N SER A 158 4.21 -5.55 -12.52
CA SER A 158 5.02 -6.70 -12.10
C SER A 158 6.00 -7.13 -13.20
N ILE A 159 5.52 -7.28 -14.43
CA ILE A 159 6.37 -7.64 -15.57
C ILE A 159 7.49 -6.61 -15.79
N GLN A 160 7.16 -5.31 -15.76
CA GLN A 160 8.12 -4.25 -16.03
C GLN A 160 9.14 -4.06 -14.91
N ALA A 161 8.69 -4.05 -13.64
CA ALA A 161 9.56 -3.81 -12.50
C ALA A 161 10.35 -5.07 -12.12
N GLU A 162 9.67 -6.19 -11.93
CA GLU A 162 10.29 -7.42 -11.44
C GLU A 162 11.12 -8.09 -12.52
N GLY A 163 10.68 -8.07 -13.80
CA GLY A 163 11.44 -8.56 -14.93
C GLY A 163 12.78 -7.82 -15.08
N SER A 164 12.78 -6.49 -15.00
CA SER A 164 14.01 -5.71 -15.08
C SER A 164 14.97 -6.00 -13.91
N PHE A 165 14.43 -6.17 -12.69
CA PHE A 165 15.25 -6.54 -11.54
C PHE A 165 15.77 -7.98 -11.64
N ALA A 166 15.03 -8.92 -12.22
CA ALA A 166 15.47 -10.29 -12.45
C ALA A 166 16.63 -10.31 -13.45
N GLU A 167 16.51 -9.62 -14.60
CA GLU A 167 17.60 -9.48 -15.58
C GLU A 167 18.87 -8.90 -14.93
N ILE A 168 18.75 -7.80 -14.17
CA ILE A 168 19.88 -7.18 -13.49
C ILE A 168 20.55 -8.14 -12.50
N LYS A 169 19.75 -8.84 -11.67
CA LYS A 169 20.28 -9.71 -10.61
C LYS A 169 20.82 -11.06 -11.14
N GLN A 170 20.13 -11.65 -12.08
CA GLN A 170 20.46 -13.00 -12.57
C GLN A 170 21.36 -12.96 -13.81
N ASP A 171 20.92 -12.23 -14.85
CA ASP A 171 21.63 -12.26 -16.13
C ASP A 171 22.87 -11.39 -16.13
N MET A 172 22.82 -10.21 -15.45
CA MET A 172 23.97 -9.32 -15.28
C MET A 172 24.80 -9.62 -14.02
N GLY A 173 24.38 -10.60 -13.20
CA GLY A 173 25.13 -11.03 -12.01
C GLY A 173 25.22 -9.99 -10.90
N PHE A 174 24.40 -8.95 -10.91
CA PHE A 174 24.46 -7.89 -9.91
C PHE A 174 23.88 -8.35 -8.58
N ARG A 175 24.74 -8.65 -7.61
CA ARG A 175 24.34 -9.15 -6.29
C ARG A 175 24.29 -8.07 -5.22
N ARG A 176 25.17 -7.06 -5.30
CA ARG A 176 25.31 -5.98 -4.30
C ARG A 176 26.06 -4.80 -4.88
N TYR A 177 25.84 -3.64 -4.32
CA TYR A 177 26.67 -2.45 -4.59
C TYR A 177 28.08 -2.66 -4.03
N LEU A 178 29.09 -2.26 -4.80
CA LEU A 178 30.48 -2.26 -4.38
C LEU A 178 30.78 -0.99 -3.57
N SER A 179 30.08 0.08 -3.87
CA SER A 179 30.22 1.39 -3.25
C SER A 179 29.37 1.55 -2.00
N LYS A 180 29.86 2.32 -1.01
CA LYS A 180 29.16 2.57 0.26
C LYS A 180 28.58 3.98 0.40
N VAL A 181 29.07 4.96 -0.35
CA VAL A 181 28.63 6.35 -0.26
C VAL A 181 27.49 6.60 -1.25
N LYS A 182 26.47 7.36 -0.83
CA LYS A 182 25.26 7.62 -1.63
C LYS A 182 25.55 8.08 -3.07
N LYS A 183 26.53 8.99 -3.27
CA LYS A 183 26.92 9.47 -4.61
C LYS A 183 27.46 8.32 -5.49
N ASN A 184 28.31 7.48 -4.92
CA ASN A 184 28.93 6.37 -5.65
C ASN A 184 27.91 5.26 -5.93
N VAL A 185 27.02 4.96 -4.97
CA VAL A 185 25.89 4.03 -5.17
C VAL A 185 24.98 4.54 -6.30
N LEU A 186 24.71 5.84 -6.35
CA LEU A 186 23.92 6.43 -7.43
C LEU A 186 24.63 6.29 -8.79
N ALA A 187 25.94 6.57 -8.87
CA ALA A 187 26.71 6.40 -10.09
C ALA A 187 26.71 4.95 -10.57
N GLU A 188 26.93 3.99 -9.65
CA GLU A 188 26.87 2.56 -9.93
C GLU A 188 25.47 2.14 -10.40
N SER A 189 24.39 2.68 -9.80
CA SER A 189 23.01 2.44 -10.23
C SER A 189 22.73 2.96 -11.64
N ILE A 190 23.27 4.14 -11.99
CA ILE A 190 23.11 4.74 -13.32
C ILE A 190 23.84 3.89 -14.37
N LEU A 191 25.09 3.49 -14.12
CA LEU A 191 25.85 2.63 -15.02
C LEU A 191 25.16 1.28 -15.24
N LEU A 192 24.61 0.69 -14.18
CA LEU A 192 23.87 -0.55 -14.25
C LEU A 192 22.60 -0.40 -15.09
N ALA A 193 21.85 0.69 -14.91
CA ALA A 193 20.65 0.97 -15.68
C ALA A 193 20.99 1.22 -17.18
N MET A 194 22.09 1.91 -17.47
CA MET A 194 22.56 2.09 -18.84
C MET A 194 22.91 0.77 -19.50
N ALA A 195 23.69 -0.09 -18.81
CA ALA A 195 24.07 -1.40 -19.31
C ALA A 195 22.83 -2.29 -19.57
N HIS A 196 21.85 -2.27 -18.66
CA HIS A 196 20.58 -2.97 -18.83
C HIS A 196 19.79 -2.46 -20.05
N ASN A 197 19.72 -1.14 -20.25
CA ASN A 197 19.04 -0.56 -21.41
C ASN A 197 19.71 -0.91 -22.73
N VAL A 198 21.05 -0.90 -22.77
CA VAL A 198 21.83 -1.32 -23.95
C VAL A 198 21.56 -2.79 -24.26
N ASN A 199 21.61 -3.68 -23.26
CA ASN A 199 21.30 -5.09 -23.42
C ASN A 199 19.88 -5.32 -23.95
N LYS A 200 18.89 -4.61 -23.39
CA LYS A 200 17.51 -4.63 -23.89
C LYS A 200 17.37 -4.17 -25.33
N LEU A 201 18.05 -3.08 -25.70
CA LEU A 201 18.04 -2.59 -27.07
C LEU A 201 18.65 -3.61 -28.03
N HIS A 202 19.83 -4.15 -27.67
CA HIS A 202 20.50 -5.20 -28.46
C HIS A 202 19.58 -6.40 -28.69
N ASN A 203 18.96 -6.93 -27.64
CA ASN A 203 18.03 -8.07 -27.74
C ASN A 203 16.81 -7.75 -28.62
N LYS A 204 16.30 -6.51 -28.58
CA LYS A 204 15.21 -6.07 -29.47
C LYS A 204 15.65 -6.02 -30.95
N ILE A 205 16.86 -5.53 -31.22
CA ILE A 205 17.42 -5.48 -32.55
C ILE A 205 17.59 -6.93 -33.09
N GLN A 206 18.23 -7.81 -32.32
CA GLN A 206 18.47 -9.20 -32.72
C GLN A 206 17.20 -10.00 -32.97
N SER A 207 16.10 -9.67 -32.26
CA SER A 207 14.80 -10.36 -32.40
C SER A 207 13.80 -9.61 -33.30
N ASP A 208 14.24 -8.59 -34.04
CA ASP A 208 13.42 -7.74 -34.92
C ASP A 208 12.15 -7.15 -34.21
N ARG A 209 12.32 -6.79 -32.95
CA ARG A 209 11.25 -6.21 -32.12
C ARG A 209 11.43 -4.71 -31.83
N THR A 210 12.26 -4.04 -32.60
CA THR A 210 12.40 -2.58 -32.53
C THR A 210 11.10 -1.91 -32.94
N GLY A 211 10.65 -0.92 -32.16
CA GLY A 211 9.39 -0.23 -32.42
C GLY A 211 8.13 -0.94 -31.91
N THR A 212 8.24 -2.16 -31.36
CA THR A 212 7.09 -2.81 -30.71
C THR A 212 6.87 -2.25 -29.30
N HIS A 213 5.62 -1.93 -28.99
CA HIS A 213 5.21 -1.38 -27.69
C HIS A 213 4.36 -2.39 -26.93
N LEU A 214 4.47 -2.41 -25.60
CA LEU A 214 3.61 -3.23 -24.73
C LEU A 214 2.14 -2.81 -24.79
N PHE A 215 1.91 -1.55 -25.15
CA PHE A 215 0.56 -0.97 -25.27
C PHE A 215 0.43 -0.30 -26.64
N ALA A 216 -0.80 -0.32 -27.19
CA ALA A 216 -1.09 0.45 -28.39
C ALA A 216 -0.83 1.95 -28.11
N LEU A 217 0.01 2.57 -28.91
CA LEU A 217 0.18 4.02 -28.87
C LEU A 217 -1.14 4.65 -29.35
N LYS A 218 -1.70 5.57 -28.55
CA LYS A 218 -2.78 6.43 -29.04
C LYS A 218 -2.21 7.22 -30.21
N LYS A 219 -2.76 7.00 -31.41
CA LYS A 219 -2.46 7.88 -32.55
C LYS A 219 -2.87 9.28 -32.11
N SER A 220 -1.92 10.21 -32.07
CA SER A 220 -2.22 11.64 -31.96
C SER A 220 -3.08 12.02 -33.14
N ALA A 221 -4.30 12.51 -32.86
CA ALA A 221 -5.18 13.10 -33.88
C ALA A 221 -4.59 14.39 -34.39
#